data_fdccbf09ffbe56bfbde4e8d44b7b0190
#
_entry.id   fdccbf09ffbe56bfbde4e8d44b7b0190
#
_cell.length_a   1.000
_cell.length_b   1.000
_cell.length_c   1.000
_cell.angle_alpha   90.00
_cell.angle_beta   90.00
_cell.angle_gamma   90.00
#
_symmetry.space_group_name_H-M   'P 1'
#
loop_
_entity.id
_entity.type
_entity.pdbx_description
1 polymer ?
#
loop_
_entity_poly.entity_id
_entity_poly.type
_entity_poly.pdbx_seq_one_letter_code
_entity_poly.pdbx_strand_id
1 'polypeptide(L)'
;MYDSETLAAVREQLTRATDHEFYADADIDPDAVDSWDAFREIPFTTGEELVADFEADPPTGSLYDGAAMVTFSPMGEDLQPVFDTRGDLEHQAAVNAEVFERAGIEPGDRVINTFGYQLFGTGYVVHRALEELGAEVFPLGPGDSEQAADITHQFDVDALIGNPSFALKVGEAGGEVDTFVGAGEPFTSIPGRREAVKEALGASTATDYFGTRHIMPVAAETEAEDGLHVVTDYAVVEIVDPDTGEVLGTGERGEVVVTHVRKEGIPLIRYRTGDLAELEKRDGELVLPDGVIGRTDERLKVKGVKVYPESIETVLAGFEGLTGEYRIEVDQPETTDRLTIVCEGEAPVDDLRAALGDRLLVTPDEVTLVAELDETGIVDNRY
;
A
#
# COMPACT_ATOMS: atom_id res chain seq x y z
N MET A 1 -5.98 -13.49 17.23
CA MET A 1 -5.47 -13.25 15.88
C MET A 1 -3.95 -13.46 15.92
N TYR A 2 -3.21 -12.62 16.59
CA TYR A 2 -1.77 -12.78 16.87
C TYR A 2 -1.52 -13.64 18.11
N ASP A 3 -0.34 -14.19 18.26
CA ASP A 3 0.06 -15.01 19.41
C ASP A 3 0.64 -14.19 20.57
N SER A 4 1.10 -14.86 21.62
CA SER A 4 1.67 -14.22 22.81
C SER A 4 3.09 -13.70 22.59
N GLU A 5 3.82 -14.22 21.62
CA GLU A 5 5.18 -13.76 21.28
C GLU A 5 5.11 -12.40 20.58
N THR A 6 4.20 -12.27 19.62
CA THR A 6 3.92 -10.99 18.95
C THR A 6 3.45 -9.92 19.97
N LEU A 7 2.58 -10.30 20.94
CA LEU A 7 2.15 -9.36 21.98
C LEU A 7 3.33 -8.92 22.85
N ALA A 8 4.26 -9.80 23.17
CA ALA A 8 5.45 -9.44 23.93
C ALA A 8 6.34 -8.45 23.16
N ALA A 9 6.55 -8.69 21.85
CA ALA A 9 7.29 -7.77 21.00
C ALA A 9 6.62 -6.39 20.89
N VAL A 10 5.29 -6.36 20.79
CA VAL A 10 4.52 -5.09 20.82
C VAL A 10 4.71 -4.37 22.16
N ARG A 11 4.70 -5.05 23.30
CA ARG A 11 4.95 -4.43 24.61
C ARG A 11 6.35 -3.80 24.71
N GLU A 12 7.36 -4.47 24.16
CA GLU A 12 8.71 -3.89 24.05
C GLU A 12 8.71 -2.64 23.17
N GLN A 13 7.94 -2.66 22.08
CA GLN A 13 7.77 -1.51 21.20
C GLN A 13 7.02 -0.36 21.87
N LEU A 14 5.98 -0.64 22.66
CA LEU A 14 5.27 0.35 23.46
C LEU A 14 6.20 1.01 24.49
N THR A 15 7.02 0.21 25.18
CA THR A 15 8.02 0.74 26.11
C THR A 15 8.97 1.72 25.42
N ARG A 16 9.43 1.39 24.21
CA ARG A 16 10.27 2.27 23.40
C ARG A 16 9.53 3.53 22.95
N ALA A 17 8.29 3.39 22.51
CA ALA A 17 7.47 4.50 22.05
C ALA A 17 7.22 5.52 23.17
N THR A 18 6.97 5.07 24.40
CA THR A 18 6.75 5.93 25.57
C THR A 18 7.98 6.69 26.06
N ASP A 19 9.18 6.37 25.56
CA ASP A 19 10.39 7.18 25.78
C ASP A 19 10.38 8.48 24.95
N HIS A 20 9.52 8.58 23.92
CA HIS A 20 9.38 9.77 23.08
C HIS A 20 8.30 10.72 23.61
N GLU A 21 8.59 12.03 23.59
CA GLU A 21 7.67 13.08 24.04
C GLU A 21 6.34 13.06 23.27
N PHE A 22 6.36 12.65 22.02
CA PHE A 22 5.16 12.48 21.18
C PHE A 22 4.05 11.66 21.86
N TYR A 23 4.42 10.61 22.60
CA TYR A 23 3.48 9.74 23.28
C TYR A 23 3.27 10.07 24.77
N ALA A 24 3.87 11.16 25.27
CA ALA A 24 3.81 11.51 26.71
C ALA A 24 2.37 11.72 27.22
N ASP A 25 1.50 12.27 26.40
CA ASP A 25 0.10 12.55 26.75
C ASP A 25 -0.87 11.40 26.35
N ALA A 26 -0.37 10.34 25.72
CA ALA A 26 -1.21 9.25 25.21
C ALA A 26 -1.67 8.24 26.27
N ASP A 27 -1.26 8.40 27.55
CA ASP A 27 -1.58 7.53 28.71
C ASP A 27 -1.32 6.03 28.42
N ILE A 28 -0.22 5.73 27.71
CA ILE A 28 0.17 4.37 27.39
C ILE A 28 0.96 3.78 28.54
N ASP A 29 0.44 2.70 29.16
CA ASP A 29 1.13 1.89 30.15
C ASP A 29 1.50 0.52 29.53
N PRO A 30 2.74 0.30 29.07
CA PRO A 30 3.13 -0.98 28.47
C PRO A 30 2.93 -2.18 29.40
N ASP A 31 3.00 -1.99 30.73
CA ASP A 31 2.83 -3.07 31.70
C ASP A 31 1.35 -3.46 31.87
N ALA A 32 0.42 -2.56 31.58
CA ALA A 32 -1.02 -2.83 31.60
C ALA A 32 -1.52 -3.59 30.34
N VAL A 33 -0.71 -3.63 29.24
CA VAL A 33 -1.08 -4.33 28.01
C VAL A 33 -0.78 -5.83 28.14
N ASP A 34 -1.65 -6.56 28.80
CA ASP A 34 -1.54 -8.00 29.01
C ASP A 34 -2.31 -8.85 27.99
N SER A 35 -3.07 -8.22 27.12
CA SER A 35 -3.95 -8.84 26.12
C SER A 35 -4.11 -7.93 24.87
N TRP A 36 -4.56 -8.53 23.77
CA TRP A 36 -4.89 -7.79 22.55
C TRP A 36 -6.08 -6.84 22.76
N ASP A 37 -6.99 -7.14 23.67
CA ASP A 37 -8.09 -6.23 24.00
C ASP A 37 -7.57 -4.99 24.73
N ALA A 38 -6.62 -5.14 25.67
CA ALA A 38 -5.97 -4.01 26.31
C ALA A 38 -5.12 -3.16 25.32
N PHE A 39 -4.44 -3.82 24.35
CA PHE A 39 -3.70 -3.13 23.29
C PHE A 39 -4.62 -2.25 22.43
N ARG A 40 -5.82 -2.72 22.12
CA ARG A 40 -6.79 -1.99 21.28
C ARG A 40 -7.37 -0.73 21.93
N GLU A 41 -7.25 -0.58 23.26
CA GLU A 41 -7.64 0.64 23.97
C GLU A 41 -6.64 1.79 23.77
N ILE A 42 -5.42 1.51 23.27
CA ILE A 42 -4.42 2.54 22.97
C ILE A 42 -4.93 3.42 21.83
N PRO A 43 -4.81 4.76 21.94
CA PRO A 43 -5.21 5.67 20.88
C PRO A 43 -4.48 5.40 19.54
N PHE A 44 -5.10 5.78 18.44
CA PHE A 44 -4.44 5.78 17.14
C PHE A 44 -3.42 6.90 17.03
N THR A 45 -2.39 6.65 16.23
CA THR A 45 -1.52 7.69 15.68
C THR A 45 -2.00 8.04 14.27
N THR A 46 -2.09 9.32 13.95
CA THR A 46 -2.53 9.79 12.63
C THR A 46 -1.41 10.55 11.89
N GLY A 47 -1.53 10.62 10.57
CA GLY A 47 -0.61 11.43 9.77
C GLY A 47 -0.67 12.92 10.12
N GLU A 48 -1.85 13.44 10.45
CA GLU A 48 -2.04 14.84 10.87
C GLU A 48 -1.29 15.15 12.17
N GLU A 49 -1.29 14.22 13.14
CA GLU A 49 -0.53 14.37 14.39
C GLU A 49 0.98 14.38 14.14
N LEU A 50 1.47 13.55 13.21
CA LEU A 50 2.89 13.55 12.83
C LEU A 50 3.31 14.86 12.17
N VAL A 51 2.49 15.40 11.28
CA VAL A 51 2.74 16.70 10.64
C VAL A 51 2.72 17.81 11.70
N ALA A 52 1.72 17.83 12.57
CA ALA A 52 1.59 18.84 13.63
C ALA A 52 2.77 18.80 14.62
N ASP A 53 3.26 17.61 14.99
CA ASP A 53 4.44 17.44 15.82
C ASP A 53 5.70 18.01 15.16
N PHE A 54 5.91 17.69 13.89
CA PHE A 54 7.05 18.21 13.13
C PHE A 54 7.01 19.73 12.97
N GLU A 55 5.83 20.31 12.74
CA GLU A 55 5.65 21.77 12.65
C GLU A 55 5.85 22.47 13.98
N ALA A 56 5.48 21.83 15.10
CA ALA A 56 5.62 22.39 16.43
C ALA A 56 7.08 22.43 16.91
N ASP A 57 7.90 21.45 16.54
CA ASP A 57 9.31 21.35 16.96
C ASP A 57 10.25 21.04 15.77
N PRO A 58 10.38 21.96 14.80
CA PRO A 58 11.29 21.77 13.68
C PRO A 58 12.78 21.85 14.15
N PRO A 59 13.72 21.12 13.52
CA PRO A 59 13.56 20.41 12.24
C PRO A 59 13.24 18.92 12.37
N THR A 60 12.92 18.40 13.54
CA THR A 60 12.89 16.97 13.79
C THR A 60 11.59 16.42 14.35
N GLY A 61 10.75 17.28 15.00
CA GLY A 61 9.65 16.81 15.81
C GLY A 61 10.12 16.11 17.09
N SER A 62 9.19 15.65 17.90
CA SER A 62 9.44 15.01 19.20
C SER A 62 9.65 13.49 19.13
N LEU A 63 9.49 12.88 17.95
CA LEU A 63 9.79 11.47 17.70
C LEU A 63 11.26 11.19 17.31
N TYR A 64 12.09 12.24 17.23
CA TYR A 64 13.48 12.08 16.80
C TYR A 64 14.42 11.71 17.94
N ASP A 65 15.13 10.59 17.80
CA ASP A 65 16.21 10.16 18.70
C ASP A 65 17.48 9.77 17.91
N GLY A 66 17.82 10.57 16.91
CA GLY A 66 18.96 10.33 16.04
C GLY A 66 18.59 9.49 14.80
N ALA A 67 19.37 9.66 13.75
CA ALA A 67 19.15 8.93 12.51
C ALA A 67 20.47 8.62 11.79
N ALA A 68 20.52 7.47 11.11
CA ALA A 68 21.53 7.14 10.13
C ALA A 68 21.07 7.53 8.72
N MET A 69 19.76 7.55 8.47
CA MET A 69 19.15 7.98 7.22
C MET A 69 17.90 8.81 7.49
N VAL A 70 17.75 9.90 6.76
CA VAL A 70 16.54 10.73 6.75
C VAL A 70 15.95 10.70 5.35
N THR A 71 14.71 10.29 5.26
CA THR A 71 13.91 10.29 4.03
C THR A 71 12.59 10.99 4.28
N PHE A 72 11.74 11.07 3.29
CA PHE A 72 10.48 11.77 3.41
C PHE A 72 9.32 10.92 2.93
N SER A 73 8.16 11.11 3.55
CA SER A 73 6.87 10.63 3.08
C SER A 73 6.03 11.81 2.62
N PRO A 74 5.39 11.77 1.43
CA PRO A 74 4.43 12.79 1.05
C PRO A 74 3.18 12.65 1.92
N MET A 75 2.72 13.77 2.50
CA MET A 75 1.52 13.86 3.33
C MET A 75 0.66 15.02 2.81
N GLY A 76 -0.13 14.77 1.77
CA GLY A 76 -0.81 15.82 1.03
C GLY A 76 0.21 16.76 0.35
N GLU A 77 0.19 18.06 0.68
CA GLU A 77 1.15 19.05 0.18
C GLU A 77 2.46 19.10 0.99
N ASP A 78 2.51 18.41 2.14
CA ASP A 78 3.63 18.44 3.08
C ASP A 78 4.59 17.27 2.88
N LEU A 79 5.82 17.43 3.37
CA LEU A 79 6.83 16.39 3.42
C LEU A 79 7.13 16.03 4.87
N GLN A 80 6.69 14.87 5.30
CA GLN A 80 6.97 14.34 6.63
C GLN A 80 8.33 13.61 6.63
N PRO A 81 9.30 14.02 7.48
CA PRO A 81 10.56 13.29 7.60
C PRO A 81 10.35 11.93 8.24
N VAL A 82 11.08 10.95 7.75
CA VAL A 82 11.17 9.61 8.30
C VAL A 82 12.61 9.33 8.70
N PHE A 83 12.81 9.03 9.97
CA PHE A 83 14.12 8.81 10.56
C PHE A 83 14.35 7.31 10.77
N ASP A 84 15.44 6.80 10.19
CA ASP A 84 15.85 5.43 10.39
C ASP A 84 17.21 5.41 11.10
N THR A 85 17.32 4.70 12.21
CA THR A 85 18.60 4.42 12.87
C THR A 85 19.40 3.40 12.07
N ARG A 86 20.64 3.13 12.48
CA ARG A 86 21.40 2.03 11.88
C ARG A 86 20.73 0.67 12.15
N GLY A 87 20.24 0.47 13.38
CA GLY A 87 19.51 -0.76 13.74
C GLY A 87 18.25 -0.95 12.93
N ASP A 88 17.48 0.13 12.70
CA ASP A 88 16.30 0.09 11.81
C ASP A 88 16.66 -0.36 10.39
N LEU A 89 17.71 0.23 9.81
CA LEU A 89 18.13 -0.10 8.45
C LEU A 89 18.64 -1.54 8.31
N GLU A 90 19.33 -2.06 9.32
CA GLU A 90 19.79 -3.44 9.35
C GLU A 90 18.63 -4.42 9.51
N HIS A 91 17.70 -4.15 10.44
CA HIS A 91 16.51 -4.98 10.63
C HIS A 91 15.59 -4.96 9.41
N GLN A 92 15.31 -3.77 8.84
CA GLN A 92 14.51 -3.61 7.66
C GLN A 92 15.10 -4.35 6.44
N ALA A 93 16.43 -4.30 6.27
CA ALA A 93 17.10 -5.02 5.20
C ALA A 93 16.93 -6.53 5.35
N ALA A 94 17.16 -7.09 6.55
CA ALA A 94 17.02 -8.51 6.81
C ALA A 94 15.58 -9.00 6.58
N VAL A 95 14.57 -8.30 7.11
CA VAL A 95 13.16 -8.68 6.94
C VAL A 95 12.73 -8.60 5.48
N ASN A 96 13.12 -7.55 4.75
CA ASN A 96 12.78 -7.43 3.34
C ASN A 96 13.55 -8.44 2.47
N ALA A 97 14.76 -8.88 2.85
CA ALA A 97 15.46 -9.94 2.16
C ALA A 97 14.65 -11.26 2.18
N GLU A 98 14.12 -11.63 3.37
CA GLU A 98 13.23 -12.80 3.50
C GLU A 98 11.94 -12.64 2.68
N VAL A 99 11.37 -11.42 2.63
CA VAL A 99 10.18 -11.12 1.80
C VAL A 99 10.49 -11.33 0.32
N PHE A 100 11.62 -10.83 -0.18
CA PHE A 100 11.99 -10.98 -1.58
C PHE A 100 12.38 -12.42 -1.94
N GLU A 101 13.00 -13.16 -1.02
CA GLU A 101 13.25 -14.60 -1.20
C GLU A 101 11.92 -15.37 -1.33
N ARG A 102 10.94 -15.09 -0.48
CA ARG A 102 9.59 -15.70 -0.58
C ARG A 102 8.84 -15.29 -1.84
N ALA A 103 9.15 -14.15 -2.44
CA ALA A 103 8.61 -13.67 -3.70
C ALA A 103 9.30 -14.29 -4.94
N GLY A 104 10.29 -15.16 -4.75
CA GLY A 104 10.97 -15.90 -5.80
C GLY A 104 12.27 -15.27 -6.30
N ILE A 105 12.89 -14.35 -5.54
CA ILE A 105 14.22 -13.83 -5.85
C ILE A 105 15.26 -14.65 -5.07
N GLU A 106 16.24 -15.21 -5.77
CA GLU A 106 17.27 -16.07 -5.18
C GLU A 106 18.62 -15.33 -4.99
N PRO A 107 19.47 -15.78 -4.05
CA PRO A 107 20.85 -15.29 -3.95
C PRO A 107 21.62 -15.49 -5.28
N GLY A 108 22.19 -14.40 -5.79
CA GLY A 108 22.91 -14.38 -7.07
C GLY A 108 22.06 -13.91 -8.27
N ASP A 109 20.75 -13.74 -8.11
CA ASP A 109 19.91 -13.17 -9.14
C ASP A 109 20.31 -11.72 -9.46
N ARG A 110 20.13 -11.33 -10.71
CA ARG A 110 20.29 -9.97 -11.21
C ARG A 110 18.96 -9.26 -11.18
N VAL A 111 18.87 -8.21 -10.36
CA VAL A 111 17.60 -7.54 -10.07
C VAL A 111 17.66 -6.08 -10.45
N ILE A 112 16.77 -5.61 -11.33
CA ILE A 112 16.58 -4.19 -11.58
C ILE A 112 15.66 -3.61 -10.50
N ASN A 113 16.17 -2.62 -9.76
CA ASN A 113 15.39 -1.79 -8.84
C ASN A 113 15.04 -0.47 -9.52
N THR A 114 13.75 -0.26 -9.75
CA THR A 114 13.22 0.94 -10.42
C THR A 114 12.70 2.00 -9.47
N PHE A 115 12.74 1.77 -8.16
CA PHE A 115 12.37 2.78 -7.18
C PHE A 115 13.41 3.88 -7.02
N GLY A 116 12.94 5.09 -6.71
CA GLY A 116 13.79 6.26 -6.58
C GLY A 116 14.77 6.20 -5.41
N TYR A 117 15.99 6.63 -5.68
CA TYR A 117 17.07 6.78 -4.70
C TYR A 117 17.16 8.20 -4.11
N GLN A 118 16.16 9.05 -4.40
CA GLN A 118 16.10 10.42 -3.91
C GLN A 118 15.42 10.47 -2.53
N LEU A 119 14.84 11.60 -2.20
CA LEU A 119 14.28 11.92 -0.88
C LEU A 119 13.30 10.89 -0.30
N PHE A 120 12.54 10.18 -1.14
CA PHE A 120 11.53 9.21 -0.67
C PHE A 120 12.11 7.87 -0.23
N GLY A 121 13.34 7.55 -0.61
CA GLY A 121 14.15 6.50 -0.02
C GLY A 121 13.75 5.04 -0.31
N THR A 122 12.64 4.76 -0.98
CA THR A 122 12.19 3.39 -1.28
C THR A 122 13.26 2.59 -2.02
N GLY A 123 13.94 3.22 -2.99
CA GLY A 123 15.03 2.59 -3.72
C GLY A 123 16.17 2.12 -2.80
N TYR A 124 16.50 2.88 -1.75
CA TYR A 124 17.53 2.46 -0.77
C TYR A 124 17.07 1.27 0.07
N VAL A 125 15.81 1.24 0.50
CA VAL A 125 15.27 0.13 1.29
C VAL A 125 15.32 -1.16 0.49
N VAL A 126 14.80 -1.15 -0.73
CA VAL A 126 14.83 -2.30 -1.65
C VAL A 126 16.26 -2.72 -1.97
N HIS A 127 17.15 -1.77 -2.28
CA HIS A 127 18.56 -2.05 -2.60
C HIS A 127 19.26 -2.78 -1.46
N ARG A 128 19.14 -2.28 -0.24
CA ARG A 128 19.79 -2.90 0.93
C ARG A 128 19.26 -4.31 1.21
N ALA A 129 17.99 -4.53 1.02
CA ALA A 129 17.38 -5.85 1.18
C ALA A 129 17.90 -6.84 0.13
N LEU A 130 18.05 -6.41 -1.12
CA LEU A 130 18.60 -7.23 -2.20
C LEU A 130 20.10 -7.52 -1.96
N GLU A 131 20.87 -6.55 -1.46
CA GLU A 131 22.26 -6.79 -1.06
C GLU A 131 22.34 -7.81 0.10
N GLU A 132 21.45 -7.70 1.10
CA GLU A 132 21.36 -8.65 2.23
C GLU A 132 20.98 -10.05 1.77
N LEU A 133 20.07 -10.18 0.81
CA LEU A 133 19.71 -11.43 0.17
C LEU A 133 20.88 -12.04 -0.63
N GLY A 134 21.80 -11.20 -1.11
CA GLY A 134 22.92 -11.61 -1.94
C GLY A 134 22.65 -11.56 -3.44
N ALA A 135 21.67 -10.77 -3.87
CA ALA A 135 21.40 -10.50 -5.27
C ALA A 135 22.34 -9.45 -5.87
N GLU A 136 22.49 -9.44 -7.21
CA GLU A 136 23.22 -8.41 -7.97
C GLU A 136 22.26 -7.28 -8.36
N VAL A 137 22.37 -6.11 -7.74
CA VAL A 137 21.41 -5.02 -7.90
C VAL A 137 21.78 -4.06 -9.02
N PHE A 138 20.87 -3.85 -9.96
CA PHE A 138 20.92 -2.80 -10.96
C PHE A 138 20.08 -1.58 -10.47
N PRO A 139 20.72 -0.52 -9.94
CA PRO A 139 20.02 0.61 -9.30
C PRO A 139 19.56 1.64 -10.35
N LEU A 140 18.63 1.24 -11.22
CA LEU A 140 18.15 2.09 -12.32
C LEU A 140 17.37 3.31 -11.79
N GLY A 141 16.52 3.11 -10.78
CA GLY A 141 15.61 4.15 -10.32
C GLY A 141 14.45 4.40 -11.31
N PRO A 142 13.59 5.41 -11.04
CA PRO A 142 12.50 5.78 -11.94
C PRO A 142 13.08 6.39 -13.21
N GLY A 143 12.63 5.94 -14.37
CA GLY A 143 13.22 6.46 -15.59
C GLY A 143 12.69 5.86 -16.88
N ASP A 144 13.60 5.54 -17.77
CA ASP A 144 13.37 5.14 -19.13
C ASP A 144 13.10 3.65 -19.22
N SER A 145 11.89 3.27 -19.66
CA SER A 145 11.49 1.88 -19.85
C SER A 145 12.25 1.19 -20.99
N GLU A 146 12.66 1.93 -22.04
CA GLU A 146 13.50 1.40 -23.12
C GLU A 146 14.88 1.03 -22.57
N GLN A 147 15.48 1.86 -21.72
CA GLN A 147 16.74 1.55 -21.07
C GLN A 147 16.61 0.32 -20.13
N ALA A 148 15.51 0.22 -19.38
CA ALA A 148 15.25 -0.96 -18.55
C ALA A 148 15.18 -2.23 -19.38
N ALA A 149 14.44 -2.21 -20.50
CA ALA A 149 14.32 -3.33 -21.43
C ALA A 149 15.68 -3.72 -22.05
N ASP A 150 16.49 -2.74 -22.47
CA ASP A 150 17.83 -3.01 -22.99
C ASP A 150 18.72 -3.71 -21.95
N ILE A 151 18.64 -3.29 -20.68
CA ILE A 151 19.40 -3.88 -19.57
C ILE A 151 18.96 -5.34 -19.33
N THR A 152 17.65 -5.65 -19.39
CA THR A 152 17.19 -7.04 -19.17
C THR A 152 17.87 -8.01 -20.14
N HIS A 153 17.96 -7.66 -21.42
CA HIS A 153 18.60 -8.51 -22.42
C HIS A 153 20.14 -8.48 -22.38
N GLN A 154 20.72 -7.31 -22.09
CA GLN A 154 22.18 -7.17 -22.12
C GLN A 154 22.86 -7.93 -20.97
N PHE A 155 22.16 -8.07 -19.86
CA PHE A 155 22.73 -8.62 -18.61
C PHE A 155 22.00 -9.86 -18.12
N ASP A 156 21.09 -10.45 -18.89
CA ASP A 156 20.27 -11.62 -18.50
C ASP A 156 19.69 -11.38 -17.09
N VAL A 157 18.87 -10.35 -16.94
CA VAL A 157 18.28 -9.95 -15.65
C VAL A 157 17.17 -10.91 -15.26
N ASP A 158 17.20 -11.40 -14.01
CA ASP A 158 16.27 -12.41 -13.52
C ASP A 158 14.98 -11.78 -12.98
N ALA A 159 15.07 -10.61 -12.32
CA ALA A 159 13.93 -9.98 -11.69
C ALA A 159 13.88 -8.45 -11.86
N LEU A 160 12.66 -7.92 -11.77
CA LEU A 160 12.37 -6.47 -11.74
C LEU A 160 11.52 -6.13 -10.53
N ILE A 161 11.92 -5.13 -9.75
CA ILE A 161 11.13 -4.56 -8.65
C ILE A 161 10.73 -3.14 -9.01
N GLY A 162 9.41 -2.84 -8.96
CA GLY A 162 8.91 -1.52 -9.33
C GLY A 162 7.40 -1.39 -9.35
N ASN A 163 6.93 -0.28 -9.93
CA ASN A 163 5.50 -0.07 -10.10
C ASN A 163 4.94 -0.97 -11.21
N PRO A 164 3.75 -1.56 -11.06
CA PRO A 164 3.10 -2.35 -12.09
C PRO A 164 2.91 -1.63 -13.43
N SER A 165 2.58 -0.34 -13.40
CA SER A 165 2.44 0.48 -14.62
C SER A 165 3.78 0.69 -15.35
N PHE A 166 4.91 0.74 -14.62
CA PHE A 166 6.24 0.80 -15.22
C PHE A 166 6.67 -0.55 -15.80
N ALA A 167 6.34 -1.65 -15.13
CA ALA A 167 6.58 -3.00 -15.62
C ALA A 167 5.93 -3.27 -16.98
N LEU A 168 4.67 -2.84 -17.16
CA LEU A 168 3.98 -2.92 -18.46
C LEU A 168 4.75 -2.16 -19.55
N LYS A 169 5.25 -0.96 -19.29
CA LYS A 169 6.04 -0.18 -20.26
C LYS A 169 7.38 -0.83 -20.59
N VAL A 170 8.02 -1.48 -19.62
CA VAL A 170 9.25 -2.26 -19.85
C VAL A 170 8.96 -3.44 -20.78
N GLY A 171 7.87 -4.17 -20.54
CA GLY A 171 7.43 -5.26 -21.41
C GLY A 171 7.05 -4.78 -22.83
N GLU A 172 6.33 -3.66 -22.96
CA GLU A 172 6.02 -3.02 -24.24
C GLU A 172 7.28 -2.62 -25.03
N ALA A 173 8.34 -2.23 -24.31
CA ALA A 173 9.66 -1.97 -24.90
C ALA A 173 10.46 -3.24 -25.22
N GLY A 174 9.91 -4.42 -24.92
CA GLY A 174 10.49 -5.73 -25.19
C GLY A 174 11.38 -6.28 -24.05
N GLY A 175 11.34 -5.69 -22.85
CA GLY A 175 12.06 -6.22 -21.68
C GLY A 175 11.43 -7.52 -21.18
N GLU A 176 12.27 -8.46 -20.75
CA GLU A 176 11.85 -9.77 -20.23
C GLU A 176 12.55 -10.04 -18.89
N VAL A 177 11.82 -10.61 -17.92
CA VAL A 177 12.35 -11.10 -16.65
C VAL A 177 11.52 -12.29 -16.15
N ASP A 178 12.10 -13.17 -15.36
CA ASP A 178 11.39 -14.31 -14.80
C ASP A 178 10.48 -13.95 -13.63
N THR A 179 10.88 -12.98 -12.81
CA THR A 179 10.16 -12.55 -11.59
C THR A 179 9.91 -11.06 -11.59
N PHE A 180 8.67 -10.67 -11.24
CA PHE A 180 8.31 -9.27 -10.97
C PHE A 180 7.79 -9.11 -9.54
N VAL A 181 8.27 -8.10 -8.82
CA VAL A 181 7.72 -7.68 -7.53
C VAL A 181 7.15 -6.27 -7.66
N GLY A 182 5.82 -6.17 -7.58
CA GLY A 182 5.08 -4.92 -7.71
C GLY A 182 4.89 -4.21 -6.38
N ALA A 183 5.05 -2.88 -6.35
CA ALA A 183 4.69 -2.06 -5.20
C ALA A 183 4.36 -0.62 -5.60
N GLY A 184 3.71 0.11 -4.69
CA GLY A 184 3.43 1.55 -4.83
C GLY A 184 2.22 1.89 -5.70
N GLU A 185 1.56 0.91 -6.26
CA GLU A 185 0.30 1.04 -7.00
C GLU A 185 -0.59 -0.17 -6.69
N PRO A 186 -1.94 -0.06 -6.78
CA PRO A 186 -2.81 -1.21 -6.68
C PRO A 186 -2.45 -2.29 -7.70
N PHE A 187 -2.24 -3.52 -7.24
CA PHE A 187 -1.82 -4.62 -8.12
C PHE A 187 -2.75 -5.83 -8.00
N THR A 188 -2.75 -6.52 -6.86
CA THR A 188 -3.61 -7.69 -6.62
C THR A 188 -5.09 -7.33 -6.67
N SER A 189 -5.46 -6.12 -6.21
CA SER A 189 -6.84 -5.64 -6.21
C SER A 189 -7.43 -5.35 -7.60
N ILE A 190 -6.58 -5.22 -8.63
CA ILE A 190 -7.03 -4.91 -10.00
C ILE A 190 -7.09 -6.19 -10.84
N PRO A 191 -8.29 -6.66 -11.22
CA PRO A 191 -8.46 -7.86 -12.03
C PRO A 191 -7.71 -7.81 -13.36
N GLY A 192 -6.97 -8.87 -13.66
CA GLY A 192 -6.22 -9.02 -14.92
C GLY A 192 -4.90 -8.23 -14.98
N ARG A 193 -4.59 -7.37 -14.00
CA ARG A 193 -3.33 -6.59 -14.00
C ARG A 193 -2.10 -7.48 -13.85
N ARG A 194 -2.18 -8.51 -12.99
CA ARG A 194 -1.12 -9.50 -12.80
C ARG A 194 -0.82 -10.25 -14.10
N GLU A 195 -1.87 -10.76 -14.74
CA GLU A 195 -1.75 -11.49 -16.01
C GLU A 195 -1.17 -10.61 -17.10
N ALA A 196 -1.59 -9.34 -17.17
CA ALA A 196 -1.06 -8.38 -18.13
C ALA A 196 0.44 -8.11 -17.90
N VAL A 197 0.89 -7.96 -16.67
CA VAL A 197 2.31 -7.79 -16.34
C VAL A 197 3.10 -9.05 -16.66
N LYS A 198 2.60 -10.23 -16.30
CA LYS A 198 3.24 -11.52 -16.63
C LYS A 198 3.36 -11.70 -18.14
N GLU A 199 2.31 -11.40 -18.90
CA GLU A 199 2.33 -11.49 -20.36
C GLU A 199 3.33 -10.50 -20.99
N ALA A 200 3.33 -9.23 -20.49
CA ALA A 200 4.19 -8.19 -21.03
C ALA A 200 5.69 -8.48 -20.79
N LEU A 201 6.05 -8.96 -19.61
CA LEU A 201 7.44 -9.25 -19.21
C LEU A 201 7.88 -10.70 -19.53
N GLY A 202 6.98 -11.59 -19.96
CA GLY A 202 7.26 -13.02 -20.05
C GLY A 202 7.47 -13.68 -18.67
N ALA A 203 7.05 -13.03 -17.58
CA ALA A 203 7.34 -13.46 -16.23
C ALA A 203 6.55 -14.71 -15.82
N SER A 204 7.20 -15.63 -15.11
CA SER A 204 6.55 -16.79 -14.49
C SER A 204 5.85 -16.39 -13.18
N THR A 205 6.41 -15.42 -12.45
CA THR A 205 5.93 -14.94 -11.15
C THR A 205 5.78 -13.44 -11.15
N ALA A 206 4.66 -12.94 -10.57
CA ALA A 206 4.41 -11.51 -10.39
C ALA A 206 3.68 -11.29 -9.06
N THR A 207 4.41 -10.87 -8.04
CA THR A 207 3.95 -10.73 -6.66
C THR A 207 3.69 -9.27 -6.29
N ASP A 208 2.82 -9.06 -5.31
CA ASP A 208 2.49 -7.74 -4.76
C ASP A 208 3.18 -7.53 -3.42
N TYR A 209 3.60 -6.30 -3.17
CA TYR A 209 4.27 -5.86 -1.95
C TYR A 209 3.64 -4.57 -1.45
N PHE A 210 3.14 -4.59 -0.23
CA PHE A 210 2.55 -3.45 0.44
C PHE A 210 3.45 -2.92 1.56
N GLY A 211 3.66 -1.62 1.52
CA GLY A 211 4.32 -0.85 2.57
C GLY A 211 4.17 0.64 2.31
N THR A 212 4.21 1.42 3.39
CA THR A 212 4.29 2.87 3.33
C THR A 212 5.72 3.30 3.66
N ARG A 213 6.10 4.56 3.36
CA ARG A 213 7.46 5.00 3.72
C ARG A 213 7.72 4.92 5.23
N HIS A 214 6.69 5.11 6.04
CA HIS A 214 6.81 5.00 7.50
C HIS A 214 7.00 3.54 7.95
N ILE A 215 6.31 2.59 7.31
CA ILE A 215 6.31 1.17 7.65
C ILE A 215 6.49 0.35 6.38
N MET A 216 7.65 -0.27 6.22
CA MET A 216 8.01 -1.03 5.03
C MET A 216 8.97 -2.18 5.41
N PRO A 217 8.51 -3.45 5.32
CA PRO A 217 7.26 -3.95 4.74
C PRO A 217 6.07 -3.90 5.70
N VAL A 218 4.84 -3.99 5.19
CA VAL A 218 3.62 -4.31 5.94
C VAL A 218 3.16 -5.72 5.62
N ALA A 219 2.98 -6.02 4.34
CA ALA A 219 2.56 -7.32 3.84
C ALA A 219 3.11 -7.56 2.43
N ALA A 220 3.31 -8.81 2.04
CA ALA A 220 3.79 -9.17 0.71
C ALA A 220 3.31 -10.56 0.31
N GLU A 221 3.18 -10.77 -0.99
CA GLU A 221 2.91 -12.10 -1.55
C GLU A 221 4.15 -12.98 -1.56
N THR A 222 3.89 -14.27 -1.64
CA THR A 222 4.88 -15.29 -1.98
C THR A 222 4.71 -15.69 -3.45
N GLU A 223 5.60 -16.55 -3.97
CA GLU A 223 5.45 -17.14 -5.30
C GLU A 223 4.10 -17.85 -5.54
N ALA A 224 3.35 -18.14 -4.47
CA ALA A 224 2.01 -18.73 -4.57
C ALA A 224 0.96 -17.74 -5.12
N GLU A 225 1.24 -16.43 -5.08
CA GLU A 225 0.36 -15.37 -5.60
C GLU A 225 -1.06 -15.45 -4.99
N ASP A 226 -1.17 -15.74 -3.69
CA ASP A 226 -2.42 -16.07 -3.01
C ASP A 226 -2.87 -15.02 -1.97
N GLY A 227 -2.40 -13.80 -2.13
CA GLY A 227 -2.63 -12.64 -1.25
C GLY A 227 -1.40 -12.26 -0.45
N LEU A 228 -1.42 -11.05 0.12
CA LEU A 228 -0.27 -10.49 0.80
C LEU A 228 -0.24 -10.96 2.27
N HIS A 229 0.77 -11.75 2.61
CA HIS A 229 1.04 -12.21 3.98
C HIS A 229 1.60 -11.08 4.83
N VAL A 230 0.99 -10.84 5.99
CA VAL A 230 1.46 -9.82 6.93
C VAL A 230 2.82 -10.21 7.48
N VAL A 231 3.77 -9.28 7.43
CA VAL A 231 5.15 -9.47 7.91
C VAL A 231 5.21 -9.19 9.42
N THR A 232 4.82 -10.18 10.24
CA THR A 232 4.60 -10.04 11.68
C THR A 232 5.86 -9.75 12.49
N ASP A 233 7.04 -10.02 11.96
CA ASP A 233 8.32 -9.65 12.56
C ASP A 233 8.64 -8.15 12.43
N TYR A 234 7.87 -7.43 11.60
CA TYR A 234 8.07 -6.00 11.35
C TYR A 234 6.84 -5.16 11.72
N ALA A 235 5.63 -5.70 11.54
CA ALA A 235 4.39 -4.97 11.71
C ALA A 235 3.25 -5.82 12.27
N VAL A 236 2.45 -5.23 13.14
CA VAL A 236 1.11 -5.72 13.51
C VAL A 236 0.08 -4.94 12.73
N VAL A 237 -0.86 -5.63 12.09
CA VAL A 237 -1.94 -5.06 11.27
C VAL A 237 -3.28 -5.25 11.95
N GLU A 238 -4.06 -4.21 12.07
CA GLU A 238 -5.47 -4.23 12.42
C GLU A 238 -6.28 -3.66 11.25
N ILE A 239 -7.51 -4.12 11.07
CA ILE A 239 -8.47 -3.48 10.18
C ILE A 239 -9.52 -2.79 11.04
N VAL A 240 -9.76 -1.51 10.79
CA VAL A 240 -10.71 -0.72 11.57
C VAL A 240 -11.77 -0.06 10.68
N ASP A 241 -12.95 0.15 11.22
CA ASP A 241 -13.92 1.03 10.57
C ASP A 241 -13.36 2.47 10.54
N PRO A 242 -13.20 3.07 9.36
CA PRO A 242 -12.50 4.35 9.24
C PRO A 242 -13.26 5.54 9.86
N ASP A 243 -14.57 5.41 10.12
CA ASP A 243 -15.40 6.47 10.72
C ASP A 243 -15.49 6.33 12.25
N THR A 244 -15.58 5.09 12.75
CA THR A 244 -15.77 4.84 14.20
C THR A 244 -14.50 4.45 14.91
N GLY A 245 -13.48 3.95 14.19
CA GLY A 245 -12.26 3.37 14.75
C GLY A 245 -12.47 1.99 15.40
N GLU A 246 -13.66 1.39 15.27
CA GLU A 246 -13.92 0.05 15.77
C GLU A 246 -13.08 -0.98 15.00
N VAL A 247 -12.41 -1.90 15.74
CA VAL A 247 -11.64 -2.98 15.12
C VAL A 247 -12.60 -4.00 14.51
N LEU A 248 -12.45 -4.24 13.22
CA LEU A 248 -13.30 -5.11 12.44
C LEU A 248 -12.89 -6.58 12.54
N GLY A 249 -13.84 -7.45 12.24
CA GLY A 249 -13.63 -8.90 12.18
C GLY A 249 -12.89 -9.34 10.90
N THR A 250 -12.52 -10.62 10.89
CA THR A 250 -11.93 -11.26 9.71
C THR A 250 -12.94 -11.26 8.55
N GLY A 251 -12.51 -10.85 7.35
CA GLY A 251 -13.35 -10.78 6.16
C GLY A 251 -14.15 -9.48 6.03
N GLU A 252 -13.94 -8.51 6.92
CA GLU A 252 -14.53 -7.19 6.83
C GLU A 252 -13.52 -6.18 6.27
N ARG A 253 -14.00 -5.28 5.42
CA ARG A 253 -13.21 -4.23 4.78
C ARG A 253 -13.14 -2.98 5.63
N GLY A 254 -11.95 -2.46 5.83
CA GLY A 254 -11.73 -1.23 6.61
C GLY A 254 -10.35 -0.65 6.38
N GLU A 255 -10.02 0.34 7.18
CA GLU A 255 -8.71 0.99 7.13
C GLU A 255 -7.63 0.12 7.79
N VAL A 256 -6.50 0.02 7.13
CA VAL A 256 -5.30 -0.63 7.65
C VAL A 256 -4.66 0.26 8.72
N VAL A 257 -4.57 -0.27 9.91
CA VAL A 257 -3.84 0.34 11.03
C VAL A 257 -2.62 -0.53 11.33
N VAL A 258 -1.46 0.10 11.46
CA VAL A 258 -0.20 -0.62 11.61
C VAL A 258 0.54 -0.19 12.87
N THR A 259 1.08 -1.16 13.60
CA THR A 259 2.01 -0.93 14.73
C THR A 259 3.35 -1.52 14.39
N HIS A 260 4.42 -0.73 14.51
CA HIS A 260 5.78 -1.22 14.34
C HIS A 260 6.14 -2.31 15.36
N VAL A 261 6.97 -3.23 14.93
CA VAL A 261 7.69 -4.17 15.78
C VAL A 261 9.20 -3.92 15.62
N ARG A 262 9.91 -3.75 16.74
CA ARG A 262 11.37 -3.52 16.78
C ARG A 262 11.88 -2.28 16.06
N LYS A 263 11.07 -1.26 15.87
CA LYS A 263 11.47 0.03 15.32
C LYS A 263 12.12 0.91 16.40
N GLU A 264 13.31 1.48 16.11
CA GLU A 264 14.05 2.35 17.02
C GLU A 264 13.77 3.84 16.78
N GLY A 265 13.86 4.26 15.54
CA GLY A 265 13.52 5.61 15.13
C GLY A 265 12.06 5.87 15.11
N ILE A 266 11.31 6.64 14.75
CA ILE A 266 9.85 6.87 14.73
C ILE A 266 9.04 5.59 15.04
N PRO A 267 8.88 5.18 16.29
CA PRO A 267 8.12 4.00 16.67
C PRO A 267 6.61 4.30 16.60
N LEU A 268 5.97 4.02 15.47
CA LEU A 268 4.54 4.26 15.29
C LEU A 268 3.70 3.17 15.94
N ILE A 269 2.73 3.59 16.76
CA ILE A 269 1.78 2.73 17.45
C ILE A 269 0.37 3.00 16.91
N ARG A 270 -0.31 1.95 16.46
CA ARG A 270 -1.66 2.00 15.89
C ARG A 270 -1.82 3.13 14.86
N TYR A 271 -0.85 3.21 13.93
CA TYR A 271 -0.82 4.25 12.91
C TYR A 271 -1.86 3.99 11.83
N ARG A 272 -2.72 4.96 11.61
CA ARG A 272 -3.73 4.96 10.54
C ARG A 272 -3.07 5.27 9.21
N THR A 273 -3.02 4.28 8.31
CA THR A 273 -2.31 4.44 7.03
C THR A 273 -3.12 5.20 5.98
N GLY A 274 -4.43 5.24 6.14
CA GLY A 274 -5.36 5.71 5.12
C GLY A 274 -5.62 4.68 4.02
N ASP A 275 -4.92 3.55 4.01
CA ASP A 275 -5.15 2.48 3.02
C ASP A 275 -6.28 1.56 3.48
N LEU A 276 -7.03 1.01 2.53
CA LEU A 276 -8.15 0.10 2.77
C LEU A 276 -7.78 -1.33 2.38
N ALA A 277 -8.11 -2.28 3.22
CA ALA A 277 -7.92 -3.70 2.95
C ALA A 277 -8.96 -4.56 3.70
N GLU A 278 -8.90 -5.86 3.43
CA GLU A 278 -9.55 -6.92 4.19
C GLU A 278 -8.47 -7.80 4.83
N LEU A 279 -8.71 -8.34 6.02
CA LEU A 279 -7.75 -9.21 6.69
C LEU A 279 -8.38 -10.57 6.95
N GLU A 280 -7.72 -11.62 6.50
CA GLU A 280 -8.10 -13.00 6.73
C GLU A 280 -7.02 -13.76 7.53
N LYS A 281 -7.41 -14.93 8.05
CA LYS A 281 -6.47 -15.88 8.61
C LYS A 281 -6.50 -17.17 7.80
N ARG A 282 -5.38 -17.50 7.15
CA ARG A 282 -5.20 -18.72 6.34
C ARG A 282 -4.03 -19.53 6.88
N ASP A 283 -4.24 -20.79 7.20
CA ASP A 283 -3.21 -21.72 7.70
C ASP A 283 -2.36 -21.20 8.88
N GLY A 284 -2.91 -20.27 9.66
CA GLY A 284 -2.25 -19.66 10.82
C GLY A 284 -1.62 -18.29 10.53
N GLU A 285 -1.40 -17.93 9.29
CA GLU A 285 -0.89 -16.63 8.84
C GLU A 285 -2.02 -15.62 8.60
N LEU A 286 -1.71 -14.35 8.72
CA LEU A 286 -2.61 -13.23 8.42
C LEU A 286 -2.34 -12.75 7.00
N VAL A 287 -3.39 -12.62 6.20
CA VAL A 287 -3.29 -12.36 4.77
C VAL A 287 -4.27 -11.24 4.40
N LEU A 288 -3.83 -10.33 3.54
CA LEU A 288 -4.68 -9.39 2.82
C LEU A 288 -5.02 -10.02 1.45
N PRO A 289 -6.21 -10.63 1.29
CA PRO A 289 -6.49 -11.48 0.14
C PRO A 289 -6.49 -10.74 -1.20
N ASP A 290 -6.97 -9.52 -1.19
CA ASP A 290 -7.05 -8.64 -2.37
C ASP A 290 -5.97 -7.52 -2.34
N GLY A 291 -5.01 -7.58 -1.39
CA GLY A 291 -4.06 -6.49 -1.16
C GLY A 291 -4.71 -5.19 -0.69
N VAL A 292 -4.15 -4.07 -1.11
CA VAL A 292 -4.74 -2.75 -0.87
C VAL A 292 -5.82 -2.48 -1.93
N ILE A 293 -7.04 -2.20 -1.46
CA ILE A 293 -8.23 -2.03 -2.31
C ILE A 293 -8.63 -0.56 -2.50
N GLY A 294 -7.88 0.39 -1.94
CA GLY A 294 -8.11 1.81 -2.07
C GLY A 294 -7.68 2.62 -0.86
N ARG A 295 -8.06 3.89 -0.82
CA ARG A 295 -7.72 4.81 0.27
C ARG A 295 -8.94 5.45 0.92
N THR A 296 -8.82 5.82 2.20
CA THR A 296 -9.91 6.45 2.98
C THR A 296 -10.22 7.87 2.52
N ASP A 297 -9.22 8.60 2.02
CA ASP A 297 -9.33 9.96 1.51
C ASP A 297 -9.92 10.03 0.09
N GLU A 298 -9.84 8.94 -0.65
CA GLU A 298 -10.44 8.82 -1.99
C GLU A 298 -11.91 8.36 -1.96
N ARG A 299 -12.41 7.99 -0.79
CA ARG A 299 -13.80 7.55 -0.64
C ARG A 299 -14.79 8.70 -0.79
N LEU A 300 -15.86 8.44 -1.51
CA LEU A 300 -16.97 9.33 -1.69
C LEU A 300 -18.21 8.78 -0.97
N LYS A 301 -18.92 9.61 -0.20
CA LYS A 301 -20.18 9.19 0.43
C LYS A 301 -21.36 9.63 -0.43
N VAL A 302 -22.10 8.66 -0.99
CA VAL A 302 -23.25 8.91 -1.86
C VAL A 302 -24.47 8.18 -1.32
N LYS A 303 -25.56 8.89 -1.09
CA LYS A 303 -26.80 8.31 -0.50
C LYS A 303 -26.56 7.53 0.80
N GLY A 304 -25.54 7.95 1.59
CA GLY A 304 -25.17 7.27 2.82
C GLY A 304 -24.28 6.04 2.65
N VAL A 305 -23.97 5.64 1.42
CA VAL A 305 -23.08 4.52 1.09
C VAL A 305 -21.69 5.05 0.73
N LYS A 306 -20.64 4.37 1.19
CA LYS A 306 -19.26 4.68 0.82
C LYS A 306 -18.98 4.13 -0.59
N VAL A 307 -18.52 4.99 -1.48
CA VAL A 307 -18.10 4.65 -2.85
C VAL A 307 -16.59 4.84 -2.92
N TYR A 308 -15.91 3.81 -3.35
CA TYR A 308 -14.45 3.81 -3.52
C TYR A 308 -14.12 3.78 -5.01
N PRO A 309 -13.35 4.75 -5.53
CA PRO A 309 -12.99 4.84 -6.95
C PRO A 309 -12.42 3.55 -7.53
N GLU A 310 -11.56 2.86 -6.80
CA GLU A 310 -10.92 1.61 -7.22
C GLU A 310 -11.93 0.47 -7.42
N SER A 311 -13.06 0.55 -6.73
CA SER A 311 -14.17 -0.39 -6.96
C SER A 311 -14.79 -0.21 -8.36
N ILE A 312 -14.70 1.00 -8.90
CA ILE A 312 -15.14 1.31 -10.28
C ILE A 312 -14.11 0.73 -11.26
N GLU A 313 -12.83 0.98 -11.06
CA GLU A 313 -11.75 0.43 -11.88
C GLU A 313 -11.84 -1.09 -12.01
N THR A 314 -12.10 -1.75 -10.87
CA THR A 314 -12.32 -3.21 -10.81
C THR A 314 -13.46 -3.67 -11.74
N VAL A 315 -14.54 -2.91 -11.81
CA VAL A 315 -15.68 -3.24 -12.69
C VAL A 315 -15.34 -2.95 -14.13
N LEU A 316 -14.73 -1.78 -14.42
CA LEU A 316 -14.39 -1.37 -15.79
C LEU A 316 -13.44 -2.36 -16.46
N ALA A 317 -12.47 -2.90 -15.71
CA ALA A 317 -11.54 -3.92 -16.21
C ALA A 317 -12.23 -5.21 -16.71
N GLY A 318 -13.46 -5.48 -16.28
CA GLY A 318 -14.28 -6.62 -16.76
C GLY A 318 -15.04 -6.39 -18.07
N PHE A 319 -14.96 -5.20 -18.66
CA PHE A 319 -15.71 -4.85 -19.87
C PHE A 319 -14.76 -4.58 -21.04
N GLU A 320 -14.79 -5.49 -22.05
CA GLU A 320 -14.06 -5.25 -23.30
C GLU A 320 -14.58 -3.97 -23.98
N GLY A 321 -13.68 -3.10 -24.40
CA GLY A 321 -13.97 -1.84 -25.10
C GLY A 321 -13.99 -0.61 -24.23
N LEU A 322 -13.85 -0.72 -22.90
CA LEU A 322 -13.55 0.39 -22.02
C LEU A 322 -12.02 0.58 -21.89
N THR A 323 -11.56 1.82 -21.81
CA THR A 323 -10.14 2.16 -21.64
C THR A 323 -9.68 2.05 -20.18
N GLY A 324 -10.61 2.02 -19.23
CA GLY A 324 -10.36 2.13 -17.80
C GLY A 324 -10.42 3.56 -17.27
N GLU A 325 -10.39 4.56 -18.14
CA GLU A 325 -10.54 5.96 -17.74
C GLU A 325 -11.99 6.29 -17.40
N TYR A 326 -12.18 7.01 -16.29
CA TYR A 326 -13.53 7.38 -15.82
C TYR A 326 -13.51 8.66 -14.99
N ARG A 327 -14.72 9.23 -14.80
CA ARG A 327 -14.99 10.33 -13.90
C ARG A 327 -16.25 10.05 -13.09
N ILE A 328 -16.20 10.34 -11.80
CA ILE A 328 -17.32 10.28 -10.87
C ILE A 328 -17.88 11.68 -10.71
N GLU A 329 -19.18 11.85 -10.94
CA GLU A 329 -19.86 13.11 -10.69
C GLU A 329 -20.94 12.89 -9.63
N VAL A 330 -20.94 13.73 -8.59
CA VAL A 330 -21.98 13.70 -7.56
C VAL A 330 -22.64 15.06 -7.48
N ASP A 331 -23.95 15.05 -7.66
CA ASP A 331 -24.82 16.20 -7.54
C ASP A 331 -25.85 15.99 -6.43
N GLN A 332 -26.45 17.07 -5.95
CA GLN A 332 -27.60 17.03 -5.05
C GLN A 332 -28.71 17.98 -5.56
N PRO A 333 -29.41 17.61 -6.66
CA PRO A 333 -30.35 18.52 -7.31
C PRO A 333 -31.55 18.90 -6.43
N GLU A 334 -31.89 18.09 -5.42
CA GLU A 334 -32.94 18.36 -4.44
C GLU A 334 -32.44 18.04 -3.02
N THR A 335 -32.76 16.88 -2.47
CA THR A 335 -32.35 16.43 -1.12
C THR A 335 -31.61 15.09 -1.14
N THR A 336 -31.48 14.48 -2.32
CA THR A 336 -30.89 13.17 -2.50
C THR A 336 -29.69 13.26 -3.45
N ASP A 337 -28.57 12.65 -3.08
CA ASP A 337 -27.39 12.58 -3.95
C ASP A 337 -27.74 11.85 -5.24
N ARG A 338 -27.20 12.34 -6.35
CA ARG A 338 -27.23 11.72 -7.66
C ARG A 338 -25.81 11.34 -8.05
N LEU A 339 -25.59 10.06 -8.31
CA LEU A 339 -24.31 9.50 -8.73
C LEU A 339 -24.32 9.27 -10.25
N THR A 340 -23.42 9.93 -10.95
CA THR A 340 -23.16 9.70 -12.38
C THR A 340 -21.74 9.17 -12.54
N ILE A 341 -21.56 8.13 -13.35
CA ILE A 341 -20.25 7.62 -13.73
C ILE A 341 -20.07 7.78 -15.23
N VAL A 342 -19.06 8.54 -15.62
CA VAL A 342 -18.69 8.78 -17.02
C VAL A 342 -17.48 7.91 -17.32
N CYS A 343 -17.58 7.01 -18.30
CA CYS A 343 -16.52 6.09 -18.68
C CYS A 343 -16.11 6.33 -20.14
N GLU A 344 -14.82 6.17 -20.42
CA GLU A 344 -14.28 6.25 -21.77
C GLU A 344 -14.33 4.88 -22.46
N GLY A 345 -14.87 4.87 -23.70
CA GLY A 345 -14.96 3.67 -24.52
C GLY A 345 -16.41 3.25 -24.82
N GLU A 346 -16.60 1.96 -25.13
CA GLU A 346 -17.89 1.39 -25.50
C GLU A 346 -18.19 0.14 -24.65
N ALA A 347 -19.40 0.06 -24.08
CA ALA A 347 -19.88 -1.09 -23.34
C ALA A 347 -21.43 -1.16 -23.36
N PRO A 348 -22.05 -2.30 -23.04
CA PRO A 348 -23.49 -2.37 -22.77
C PRO A 348 -23.80 -1.59 -21.47
N VAL A 349 -24.37 -0.40 -21.58
CA VAL A 349 -24.60 0.54 -20.46
C VAL A 349 -25.41 -0.09 -19.32
N ASP A 350 -26.45 -0.87 -19.64
CA ASP A 350 -27.31 -1.48 -18.62
C ASP A 350 -26.54 -2.55 -17.81
N ASP A 351 -25.68 -3.35 -18.47
CA ASP A 351 -24.87 -4.39 -17.83
C ASP A 351 -23.77 -3.73 -16.97
N LEU A 352 -23.12 -2.70 -17.50
CA LEU A 352 -22.10 -1.93 -16.76
C LEU A 352 -22.72 -1.26 -15.53
N ARG A 353 -23.89 -0.64 -15.66
CA ARG A 353 -24.60 -0.01 -14.55
C ARG A 353 -24.99 -1.02 -13.47
N ALA A 354 -25.42 -2.21 -13.86
CA ALA A 354 -25.76 -3.29 -12.92
C ALA A 354 -24.52 -3.77 -12.16
N ALA A 355 -23.41 -4.04 -12.88
CA ALA A 355 -22.16 -4.47 -12.27
C ALA A 355 -21.58 -3.41 -11.30
N LEU A 356 -21.63 -2.14 -11.69
CA LEU A 356 -21.26 -1.03 -10.79
C LEU A 356 -22.17 -0.98 -9.55
N GLY A 357 -23.48 -1.16 -9.71
CA GLY A 357 -24.43 -1.17 -8.59
C GLY A 357 -24.16 -2.30 -7.60
N ASP A 358 -23.85 -3.48 -8.08
CA ASP A 358 -23.52 -4.64 -7.25
C ASP A 358 -22.20 -4.45 -6.48
N ARG A 359 -21.19 -3.86 -7.13
CA ARG A 359 -19.86 -3.66 -6.54
C ARG A 359 -19.82 -2.49 -5.57
N LEU A 360 -20.47 -1.37 -5.91
CA LEU A 360 -20.47 -0.14 -5.11
C LEU A 360 -21.48 -0.15 -3.96
N LEU A 361 -22.38 -1.13 -3.90
CA LEU A 361 -23.54 -1.18 -2.97
C LEU A 361 -24.46 0.05 -3.08
N VAL A 362 -24.27 0.87 -4.10
CA VAL A 362 -25.15 1.97 -4.53
C VAL A 362 -25.19 1.98 -6.05
N THR A 363 -26.39 1.83 -6.61
CA THR A 363 -26.53 1.85 -8.07
C THR A 363 -26.37 3.27 -8.59
N PRO A 364 -25.48 3.53 -9.56
CA PRO A 364 -25.39 4.83 -10.21
C PRO A 364 -26.74 5.24 -10.81
N ASP A 365 -27.10 6.51 -10.64
CA ASP A 365 -28.32 7.04 -11.27
C ASP A 365 -28.16 7.11 -12.79
N GLU A 366 -26.93 7.40 -13.24
CA GLU A 366 -26.58 7.47 -14.64
C GLU A 366 -25.18 6.90 -14.91
N VAL A 367 -25.02 6.19 -16.02
CA VAL A 367 -23.72 5.79 -16.58
C VAL A 367 -23.66 6.32 -18.01
N THR A 368 -22.65 7.15 -18.28
CA THR A 368 -22.45 7.79 -19.58
C THR A 368 -21.16 7.25 -20.22
N LEU A 369 -21.23 6.90 -21.50
CA LEU A 369 -20.06 6.51 -22.28
C LEU A 369 -19.64 7.65 -23.21
N VAL A 370 -18.36 7.95 -23.23
CA VAL A 370 -17.74 8.98 -24.10
C VAL A 370 -16.61 8.37 -24.91
N ALA A 371 -16.33 8.96 -26.07
CA ALA A 371 -15.23 8.49 -26.92
C ALA A 371 -13.85 8.91 -26.38
N GLU A 372 -13.81 10.01 -25.65
CA GLU A 372 -12.61 10.56 -25.03
C GLU A 372 -13.05 11.37 -23.80
N LEU A 373 -12.36 11.19 -22.68
CA LEU A 373 -12.62 11.89 -21.43
C LEU A 373 -11.71 13.13 -21.35
N ASP A 374 -12.31 14.30 -21.20
CA ASP A 374 -11.55 15.55 -21.07
C ASP A 374 -10.80 15.64 -19.71
N GLU A 375 -11.36 15.00 -18.65
CA GLU A 375 -10.85 15.06 -17.29
C GLU A 375 -11.32 13.82 -16.50
N THR A 376 -10.41 13.19 -15.74
CA THR A 376 -10.69 12.06 -14.85
C THR A 376 -10.81 12.51 -13.39
N GLY A 377 -11.24 11.62 -12.50
CA GLY A 377 -11.30 11.87 -11.06
C GLY A 377 -12.72 12.09 -10.52
N ILE A 378 -12.80 12.80 -9.40
CA ILE A 378 -14.07 13.04 -8.68
C ILE A 378 -14.48 14.49 -8.82
N VAL A 379 -15.71 14.72 -9.26
CA VAL A 379 -16.38 16.03 -9.33
C VAL A 379 -17.55 16.01 -8.36
N ASP A 380 -17.35 16.59 -7.17
CA ASP A 380 -18.40 16.70 -6.16
C ASP A 380 -19.03 18.09 -6.20
N ASN A 381 -20.23 18.18 -6.78
CA ASN A 381 -20.98 19.42 -6.98
C ASN A 381 -22.00 19.70 -5.86
N ARG A 382 -21.90 19.02 -4.72
CA ARG A 382 -22.83 19.19 -3.60
C ARG A 382 -22.52 20.41 -2.72
N TYR A 383 -21.31 20.98 -2.84
CA TYR A 383 -20.79 22.06 -2.02
C TYR A 383 -20.31 23.25 -2.84
#